data_aaaf7f5c928b48c6398e31aee42b159f
#
_entry.id   aaaf7f5c928b48c6398e31aee42b159f
#
_cell.length_a   1.000
_cell.length_b   1.000
_cell.length_c   1.000
_cell.angle_alpha   90.00
_cell.angle_beta   90.00
_cell.angle_gamma   90.00
#
_symmetry.space_group_name_H-M   'P 1'
#
loop_
_entity.id
_entity.type
_entity.pdbx_description
1 polymer ?
#
loop_
_entity_poly.entity_id
_entity_poly.type
_entity_poly.pdbx_seq_one_letter_code
_entity_poly.pdbx_strand_id
1 'polypeptide(L)'
;IQKDGSEQIDRCVTYNYAENVWTTSSLDRTTYQDQGVFDNPYATDYDDTLTPVFPDILGITNKYGASIYYEHEQGTDQVNSTATTAIPAFIRSGDWDITSRRSALGQQTGVADYRGDGEFFMAVRRFIPDFKYQEGNAKVTLFVSSYPDDVAVSSPLGPFTVTKTTDKVDTRARGRLVSVKIENDSTGETWRYGTLRLDAQPDGRR
;
A
#
# COMPACT_ATOMS: atom_id res chain seq x y z
N ILE A 1 -15.47 7.05 -4.67
CA ILE A 1 -16.14 5.81 -5.11
C ILE A 1 -16.76 5.15 -3.90
N GLN A 2 -17.92 4.59 -4.06
CA GLN A 2 -18.63 3.87 -3.01
C GLN A 2 -18.23 2.39 -3.02
N LYS A 3 -17.96 1.82 -1.85
CA LYS A 3 -17.77 0.38 -1.70
C LYS A 3 -19.12 -0.33 -1.81
N ASP A 4 -19.12 -1.55 -2.31
CA ASP A 4 -20.34 -2.35 -2.38
C ASP A 4 -20.97 -2.52 -1.00
N GLY A 5 -22.24 -2.14 -0.87
CA GLY A 5 -22.99 -2.13 0.40
C GLY A 5 -22.79 -0.89 1.28
N SER A 6 -22.00 0.10 0.85
CA SER A 6 -21.91 1.39 1.54
C SER A 6 -22.95 2.37 0.99
N GLU A 7 -23.51 3.21 1.86
CA GLU A 7 -24.42 4.30 1.48
C GLU A 7 -23.68 5.62 1.22
N GLN A 8 -22.37 5.68 1.54
CA GLN A 8 -21.54 6.87 1.44
C GLN A 8 -20.28 6.62 0.58
N ILE A 9 -19.66 7.71 0.16
CA ILE A 9 -18.38 7.65 -0.55
C ILE A 9 -17.27 7.35 0.47
N ASP A 10 -16.66 6.19 0.36
CA ASP A 10 -15.66 5.67 1.28
C ASP A 10 -14.32 5.32 0.61
N ARG A 11 -14.18 5.59 -0.69
CA ARG A 11 -12.96 5.28 -1.45
C ARG A 11 -12.57 6.42 -2.38
N CYS A 12 -11.27 6.59 -2.51
CA CYS A 12 -10.65 7.52 -3.44
C CYS A 12 -9.84 6.76 -4.49
N VAL A 13 -9.87 7.25 -5.71
CA VAL A 13 -8.98 6.84 -6.81
C VAL A 13 -8.17 8.06 -7.21
N THR A 14 -6.86 7.93 -7.13
CA THR A 14 -5.93 9.00 -7.48
C THR A 14 -5.14 8.61 -8.71
N TYR A 15 -5.01 9.52 -9.66
CA TYR A 15 -4.18 9.38 -10.83
C TYR A 15 -3.01 10.34 -10.79
N ASN A 16 -1.81 9.79 -10.69
CA ASN A 16 -0.57 10.56 -10.83
C ASN A 16 -0.22 10.63 -12.33
N TYR A 17 -0.50 11.78 -12.94
CA TYR A 17 -0.29 11.97 -14.38
C TYR A 17 1.20 12.07 -14.75
N ALA A 18 2.08 12.45 -13.83
CA ALA A 18 3.51 12.55 -14.07
C ALA A 18 4.18 11.17 -14.17
N GLU A 19 3.71 10.22 -13.39
CA GLU A 19 4.24 8.87 -13.36
C GLU A 19 3.35 7.84 -14.07
N ASN A 20 2.17 8.28 -14.53
CA ASN A 20 1.15 7.45 -15.17
C ASN A 20 0.73 6.26 -14.28
N VAL A 21 0.47 6.52 -13.01
CA VAL A 21 0.12 5.50 -12.01
C VAL A 21 -1.22 5.81 -11.39
N TRP A 22 -2.04 4.78 -11.22
CA TRP A 22 -3.29 4.82 -10.48
C TRP A 22 -3.12 4.23 -9.09
N THR A 23 -3.67 4.89 -8.09
CA THR A 23 -3.74 4.39 -6.73
C THR A 23 -5.16 4.42 -6.21
N THR A 24 -5.46 3.54 -5.27
CA THR A 24 -6.74 3.52 -4.57
C THR A 24 -6.49 3.61 -3.08
N SER A 25 -7.33 4.34 -2.39
CA SER A 25 -7.28 4.47 -0.94
C SER A 25 -8.69 4.43 -0.36
N SER A 26 -8.77 4.03 0.91
CA SER A 26 -9.98 4.25 1.69
C SER A 26 -9.95 5.69 2.20
N LEU A 27 -10.97 6.45 1.88
CA LEU A 27 -11.11 7.84 2.29
C LEU A 27 -12.58 8.12 2.55
N ASP A 28 -12.93 8.12 3.81
CA ASP A 28 -14.29 8.40 4.27
C ASP A 28 -14.42 9.90 4.53
N ARG A 29 -14.94 10.62 3.55
CA ARG A 29 -15.10 12.08 3.59
C ARG A 29 -16.35 12.49 2.85
N THR A 30 -17.08 13.41 3.47
CA THR A 30 -18.32 13.94 2.89
C THR A 30 -18.07 15.04 1.87
N THR A 31 -17.06 15.88 2.12
CA THR A 31 -16.66 16.95 1.21
C THR A 31 -15.15 17.06 1.15
N TYR A 32 -14.64 17.58 0.05
CA TYR A 32 -13.22 17.80 -0.18
C TYR A 32 -13.02 19.14 -0.90
N GLN A 33 -12.05 19.90 -0.45
CA GLN A 33 -11.61 21.14 -1.09
C GLN A 33 -10.11 21.09 -1.28
N ASP A 34 -9.66 21.25 -2.51
CA ASP A 34 -8.28 21.42 -2.86
C ASP A 34 -7.73 22.76 -2.35
N GLN A 35 -6.47 23.03 -2.59
CA GLN A 35 -5.81 24.28 -2.20
C GLN A 35 -6.66 25.52 -2.56
N GLY A 36 -6.83 26.38 -1.56
CA GLY A 36 -7.58 27.60 -1.70
C GLY A 36 -6.97 28.72 -0.86
N VAL A 37 -7.63 29.12 0.22
CA VAL A 37 -7.09 30.07 1.20
C VAL A 37 -6.03 29.42 2.09
N PHE A 38 -6.09 28.12 2.23
CA PHE A 38 -5.16 27.31 3.01
C PHE A 38 -4.13 26.64 2.11
N ASP A 39 -2.94 26.40 2.64
CA ASP A 39 -1.82 25.81 1.89
C ASP A 39 -2.05 24.34 1.54
N ASN A 40 -2.82 23.62 2.36
CA ASN A 40 -3.10 22.20 2.19
C ASN A 40 -4.58 21.96 1.89
N PRO A 41 -4.94 20.82 1.27
CA PRO A 41 -6.33 20.44 1.06
C PRO A 41 -7.06 20.15 2.37
N TYR A 42 -8.35 20.46 2.40
CA TYR A 42 -9.23 20.19 3.53
C TYR A 42 -10.38 19.28 3.12
N ALA A 43 -10.73 18.39 4.02
CA ALA A 43 -11.90 17.55 3.87
C ALA A 43 -12.73 17.52 5.14
N THR A 44 -14.00 17.19 5.02
CA THR A 44 -14.88 17.02 6.18
C THR A 44 -15.38 15.59 6.26
N ASP A 45 -15.62 15.17 7.47
CA ASP A 45 -16.33 13.95 7.79
C ASP A 45 -17.46 14.26 8.75
N TYR A 46 -18.49 13.44 8.73
CA TYR A 46 -19.61 13.56 9.63
C TYR A 46 -19.62 12.36 10.59
N ASP A 47 -19.46 12.64 11.88
CA ASP A 47 -19.53 11.63 12.93
C ASP A 47 -20.81 11.83 13.77
N ASP A 48 -21.75 10.92 13.61
CA ASP A 48 -23.03 10.94 14.34
C ASP A 48 -22.89 10.52 15.81
N THR A 49 -21.73 9.97 16.18
CA THR A 49 -21.42 9.58 17.56
C THR A 49 -20.87 10.74 18.38
N LEU A 50 -20.38 11.80 17.73
CA LEU A 50 -19.88 12.98 18.41
C LEU A 50 -21.03 13.90 18.83
N THR A 51 -21.15 14.10 20.12
CA THR A 51 -22.03 15.16 20.64
C THR A 51 -21.31 16.50 20.48
N PRO A 52 -21.94 17.49 19.80
CA PRO A 52 -21.36 18.82 19.74
C PRO A 52 -21.16 19.39 21.15
N VAL A 53 -19.96 19.90 21.43
CA VAL A 53 -19.62 20.51 22.75
C VAL A 53 -20.24 21.92 22.88
N PHE A 54 -21.39 22.15 22.28
CA PHE A 54 -22.12 23.37 22.53
C PHE A 54 -23.03 23.12 23.75
N PRO A 55 -22.88 23.91 24.82
CA PRO A 55 -23.81 23.80 25.93
C PRO A 55 -25.23 23.99 25.42
N ASP A 56 -26.09 23.07 25.77
CA ASP A 56 -27.52 23.12 25.47
C ASP A 56 -28.12 24.38 26.09
N ILE A 57 -28.14 25.47 25.34
CA ILE A 57 -28.66 26.77 25.81
C ILE A 57 -30.19 26.75 25.88
N LEU A 58 -30.86 25.74 25.29
CA LEU A 58 -32.33 25.71 25.13
C LEU A 58 -32.95 24.34 25.48
N GLY A 59 -32.23 23.40 26.08
CA GLY A 59 -32.77 22.06 26.36
C GLY A 59 -33.09 21.24 25.11
N ILE A 60 -32.58 21.62 23.96
CA ILE A 60 -32.69 20.88 22.72
C ILE A 60 -31.52 19.92 22.67
N THR A 61 -31.78 18.65 22.90
CA THR A 61 -30.79 17.58 22.66
C THR A 61 -30.52 17.55 21.16
N ASN A 62 -29.43 18.17 20.74
CA ASN A 62 -29.02 18.10 19.35
C ASN A 62 -28.63 16.65 19.04
N LYS A 63 -29.51 15.97 18.33
CA LYS A 63 -29.27 14.66 17.74
C LYS A 63 -28.41 14.71 16.50
N TYR A 64 -27.81 15.86 16.23
CA TYR A 64 -26.97 16.05 15.03
C TYR A 64 -25.52 15.84 15.45
N GLY A 65 -24.86 14.89 14.81
CA GLY A 65 -23.44 14.64 14.97
C GLY A 65 -22.58 15.87 14.66
N ALA A 66 -21.30 15.78 14.86
CA ALA A 66 -20.35 16.85 14.58
C ALA A 66 -19.64 16.62 13.27
N SER A 67 -19.38 17.69 12.53
CA SER A 67 -18.48 17.65 11.39
C SER A 67 -17.04 17.82 11.86
N ILE A 68 -16.18 16.92 11.46
CA ILE A 68 -14.75 16.97 11.71
C ILE A 68 -14.07 17.50 10.45
N TYR A 69 -13.13 18.43 10.64
CA TYR A 69 -12.29 18.94 9.56
C TYR A 69 -10.93 18.27 9.62
N TYR A 70 -10.51 17.72 8.49
CA TYR A 70 -9.20 17.11 8.31
C TYR A 70 -8.38 17.94 7.35
N GLU A 71 -7.17 18.30 7.77
CA GLU A 71 -6.14 18.82 6.88
C GLU A 71 -5.39 17.63 6.28
N HIS A 72 -5.33 17.57 4.94
CA HIS A 72 -4.65 16.53 4.19
C HIS A 72 -3.26 16.97 3.76
N GLU A 73 -2.45 16.00 3.32
CA GLU A 73 -1.09 16.20 2.80
C GLU A 73 -0.11 16.81 3.81
N GLN A 74 -0.41 16.69 5.10
CA GLN A 74 0.44 17.15 6.18
C GLN A 74 0.75 16.02 7.16
N GLY A 75 2.05 15.87 7.52
CA GLY A 75 2.50 14.87 8.49
C GLY A 75 2.47 13.44 7.97
N THR A 76 2.63 12.48 8.88
CA THR A 76 2.73 11.04 8.60
C THR A 76 1.60 10.26 9.25
N ASP A 77 0.89 10.88 10.18
CA ASP A 77 -0.11 10.25 11.01
C ASP A 77 -1.40 11.07 11.02
N GLN A 78 -2.49 10.40 11.31
CA GLN A 78 -3.74 11.08 11.60
C GLN A 78 -3.70 11.57 13.06
N VAL A 79 -3.68 12.88 13.23
CA VAL A 79 -3.64 13.55 14.52
C VAL A 79 -4.99 14.19 14.79
N ASN A 80 -5.60 13.84 15.93
CA ASN A 80 -6.74 14.58 16.46
C ASN A 80 -6.39 15.15 17.86
N SER A 81 -7.30 15.90 18.46
CA SER A 81 -7.05 16.56 19.74
C SER A 81 -6.70 15.61 20.89
N THR A 82 -6.98 14.33 20.78
CA THR A 82 -6.88 13.34 21.86
C THR A 82 -5.97 12.16 21.53
N ALA A 83 -5.70 11.88 20.25
CA ALA A 83 -4.96 10.72 19.83
C ALA A 83 -4.21 10.96 18.52
N THR A 84 -3.10 10.24 18.36
CA THR A 84 -2.38 10.09 17.10
C THR A 84 -2.51 8.65 16.65
N THR A 85 -3.01 8.44 15.46
CA THR A 85 -3.19 7.11 14.87
C THR A 85 -2.40 6.98 13.58
N ALA A 86 -1.88 5.79 13.34
CA ALA A 86 -1.15 5.50 12.12
C ALA A 86 -2.04 5.62 10.88
N ILE A 87 -1.48 6.13 9.80
CA ILE A 87 -2.08 6.03 8.47
C ILE A 87 -1.50 4.78 7.80
N PRO A 88 -2.24 3.66 7.73
CA PRO A 88 -1.72 2.45 7.11
C PRO A 88 -1.59 2.65 5.60
N ALA A 89 -0.41 2.39 5.07
CA ALA A 89 -0.15 2.44 3.64
C ALA A 89 0.52 1.17 3.17
N PHE A 90 0.20 0.73 1.95
CA PHE A 90 0.86 -0.41 1.35
C PHE A 90 0.99 -0.29 -0.16
N ILE A 91 1.98 -0.97 -0.68
CA ILE A 91 2.13 -1.25 -2.10
C ILE A 91 2.34 -2.76 -2.28
N ARG A 92 1.66 -3.35 -3.25
CA ARG A 92 1.84 -4.75 -3.63
C ARG A 92 2.13 -4.85 -5.11
N SER A 93 3.18 -5.60 -5.48
CA SER A 93 3.48 -5.89 -6.87
C SER A 93 2.49 -6.91 -7.45
N GLY A 94 2.33 -6.93 -8.76
CA GLY A 94 1.80 -8.11 -9.43
C GLY A 94 2.73 -9.31 -9.26
N ASP A 95 2.22 -10.49 -9.61
CA ASP A 95 3.02 -11.71 -9.63
C ASP A 95 3.99 -11.68 -10.80
N TRP A 96 5.21 -12.10 -10.56
CA TRP A 96 6.26 -12.19 -11.56
C TRP A 96 7.02 -13.52 -11.44
N ASP A 97 7.59 -13.97 -12.54
CA ASP A 97 8.40 -15.18 -12.63
C ASP A 97 9.81 -14.88 -13.18
N ILE A 98 10.68 -15.88 -13.12
CA ILE A 98 12.08 -15.74 -13.56
C ILE A 98 12.25 -15.98 -15.06
N THR A 99 11.28 -16.58 -15.73
CA THR A 99 11.37 -16.99 -17.13
C THR A 99 11.23 -15.85 -18.10
N SER A 100 10.50 -14.79 -17.72
CA SER A 100 10.28 -13.61 -18.55
C SER A 100 11.56 -12.93 -19.03
N ARG A 101 12.65 -13.02 -18.28
CA ARG A 101 13.96 -12.46 -18.68
C ARG A 101 14.69 -13.27 -19.72
N ARG A 102 14.45 -14.58 -19.81
CA ARG A 102 15.15 -15.46 -20.74
C ARG A 102 14.52 -15.46 -22.13
N SER A 103 13.24 -15.32 -22.21
CA SER A 103 12.50 -15.20 -23.48
C SER A 103 12.88 -13.92 -24.22
N ALA A 104 13.10 -12.81 -23.50
CA ALA A 104 13.54 -11.54 -24.10
C ALA A 104 14.95 -11.60 -24.72
N LEU A 105 15.79 -12.51 -24.29
CA LEU A 105 17.15 -12.68 -24.84
C LEU A 105 17.21 -13.59 -26.07
N GLY A 106 16.14 -14.35 -26.35
CA GLY A 106 16.11 -15.33 -27.44
C GLY A 106 15.30 -14.93 -28.67
N GLN A 107 14.46 -13.91 -28.58
CA GLN A 107 13.66 -13.44 -29.71
C GLN A 107 14.02 -12.01 -30.10
N GLN A 108 14.71 -11.89 -31.22
CA GLN A 108 14.99 -10.61 -31.90
C GLN A 108 13.74 -9.99 -32.56
N THR A 109 12.58 -10.20 -32.05
CA THR A 109 11.38 -9.52 -32.49
C THR A 109 11.10 -8.38 -31.48
N GLY A 110 11.27 -7.16 -31.92
CA GLY A 110 11.29 -5.89 -31.17
C GLY A 110 10.09 -5.55 -30.29
N VAL A 111 9.39 -6.53 -29.77
CA VAL A 111 8.38 -6.41 -28.72
C VAL A 111 8.81 -7.35 -27.61
N ALA A 112 9.29 -6.77 -26.51
CA ALA A 112 9.58 -7.52 -25.29
C ALA A 112 8.27 -8.06 -24.74
N ASP A 113 7.98 -9.33 -24.97
CA ASP A 113 6.92 -10.04 -24.28
C ASP A 113 7.43 -10.39 -22.87
N TYR A 114 7.04 -9.57 -21.90
CA TYR A 114 7.40 -9.73 -20.49
C TYR A 114 6.55 -10.78 -19.77
N ARG A 115 5.76 -11.55 -20.49
CA ARG A 115 4.95 -12.61 -19.91
C ARG A 115 5.81 -13.85 -19.77
N GLY A 116 6.16 -14.18 -18.54
CA GLY A 116 6.76 -15.47 -18.21
C GLY A 116 5.77 -16.61 -18.45
N ASP A 117 6.28 -17.77 -18.79
CA ASP A 117 5.50 -18.98 -18.99
C ASP A 117 5.27 -19.79 -17.69
N GLY A 118 5.87 -19.37 -16.58
CA GLY A 118 5.75 -20.02 -15.27
C GLY A 118 6.35 -21.44 -15.24
N GLU A 119 7.22 -21.76 -16.18
CA GLU A 119 7.74 -23.11 -16.36
C GLU A 119 8.74 -23.51 -15.26
N PHE A 120 9.45 -22.54 -14.70
CA PHE A 120 10.50 -22.79 -13.72
C PHE A 120 10.06 -22.41 -12.30
N PHE A 121 10.49 -23.24 -11.35
CA PHE A 121 10.52 -22.82 -9.97
C PHE A 121 11.65 -21.81 -9.76
N MET A 122 11.39 -20.86 -8.90
CA MET A 122 12.32 -19.82 -8.49
C MET A 122 12.57 -19.96 -6.98
N ALA A 123 13.85 -19.99 -6.60
CA ALA A 123 14.28 -19.87 -5.23
C ALA A 123 14.73 -18.43 -4.95
N VAL A 124 14.05 -17.74 -4.06
CA VAL A 124 14.44 -16.42 -3.56
C VAL A 124 15.20 -16.60 -2.27
N ARG A 125 16.48 -16.29 -2.27
CA ARG A 125 17.39 -16.47 -1.13
C ARG A 125 17.43 -15.27 -0.21
N ARG A 126 17.30 -14.07 -0.79
CA ARG A 126 17.28 -12.81 -0.04
C ARG A 126 16.64 -11.70 -0.85
N PHE A 127 16.26 -10.68 -0.15
CA PHE A 127 15.95 -9.38 -0.76
C PHE A 127 16.75 -8.27 -0.10
N ILE A 128 17.02 -7.23 -0.88
CA ILE A 128 17.69 -6.01 -0.44
C ILE A 128 16.66 -4.90 -0.53
N PRO A 129 16.19 -4.36 0.59
CA PRO A 129 15.27 -3.23 0.59
C PRO A 129 16.04 -1.97 0.18
N ASP A 130 15.54 -1.29 -0.83
CA ASP A 130 16.16 -0.06 -1.33
C ASP A 130 15.15 1.08 -1.21
N PHE A 131 15.12 1.71 -0.05
CA PHE A 131 14.28 2.87 0.21
C PHE A 131 15.06 4.14 -0.07
N LYS A 132 14.47 5.07 -0.84
CA LYS A 132 15.02 6.42 -1.03
C LYS A 132 14.96 7.25 0.24
N TYR A 133 13.93 6.99 1.04
CA TYR A 133 13.69 7.62 2.32
C TYR A 133 12.93 6.65 3.21
N GLN A 134 13.27 6.61 4.47
CA GLN A 134 12.58 5.80 5.48
C GLN A 134 12.72 6.44 6.86
N GLU A 135 11.61 6.59 7.52
CA GLU A 135 11.49 6.89 8.95
C GLU A 135 10.65 5.80 9.60
N GLY A 136 11.06 5.37 10.79
CA GLY A 136 10.43 4.21 11.43
C GLY A 136 10.72 2.90 10.68
N ASN A 137 9.81 1.95 10.79
CA ASN A 137 9.92 0.62 10.20
C ASN A 137 9.02 0.49 8.97
N ALA A 138 9.41 -0.38 8.06
CA ALA A 138 8.55 -0.89 7.02
C ALA A 138 8.44 -2.41 7.16
N LYS A 139 7.31 -2.98 6.79
CA LYS A 139 7.08 -4.42 6.77
C LYS A 139 7.08 -4.91 5.33
N VAL A 140 7.87 -5.94 5.06
CA VAL A 140 7.95 -6.56 3.74
C VAL A 140 7.46 -8.00 3.83
N THR A 141 6.49 -8.34 2.98
CA THR A 141 5.94 -9.69 2.89
C THR A 141 6.12 -10.20 1.46
N LEU A 142 6.68 -11.39 1.33
CA LEU A 142 6.79 -12.10 0.07
C LEU A 142 5.64 -13.11 -0.04
N PHE A 143 4.90 -13.07 -1.13
CA PHE A 143 3.88 -14.07 -1.46
C PHE A 143 4.43 -14.97 -2.55
N VAL A 144 4.34 -16.25 -2.33
CA VAL A 144 4.85 -17.27 -3.25
C VAL A 144 3.70 -18.15 -3.66
N SER A 145 3.49 -18.31 -4.96
CA SER A 145 2.43 -19.14 -5.50
C SER A 145 2.96 -20.07 -6.60
N SER A 146 2.24 -21.14 -6.85
CA SER A 146 2.53 -22.08 -7.93
C SER A 146 1.67 -21.85 -9.17
N TYR A 147 0.57 -21.11 -9.00
CA TYR A 147 -0.40 -20.78 -10.05
C TYR A 147 -0.88 -19.34 -9.91
N PRO A 148 -1.27 -18.65 -11.00
CA PRO A 148 -1.67 -17.23 -10.95
C PRO A 148 -2.87 -16.92 -10.05
N ASP A 149 -3.81 -17.84 -9.93
CA ASP A 149 -5.04 -17.67 -9.11
C ASP A 149 -4.99 -18.43 -7.79
N ASP A 150 -3.80 -18.79 -7.33
CA ASP A 150 -3.64 -19.59 -6.12
C ASP A 150 -3.78 -18.73 -4.86
N VAL A 151 -4.99 -18.23 -4.62
CA VAL A 151 -5.32 -17.45 -3.42
C VAL A 151 -5.22 -18.31 -2.16
N ALA A 152 -5.43 -19.63 -2.30
CA ALA A 152 -5.47 -20.58 -1.19
C ALA A 152 -4.08 -21.08 -0.77
N VAL A 153 -3.08 -20.97 -1.63
CA VAL A 153 -1.74 -21.54 -1.44
C VAL A 153 -0.63 -20.51 -1.46
N SER A 154 -0.95 -19.22 -1.63
CA SER A 154 0.05 -18.18 -1.44
C SER A 154 0.48 -18.18 0.04
N SER A 155 1.60 -18.83 0.30
CA SER A 155 2.19 -18.85 1.63
C SER A 155 2.93 -17.54 1.85
N PRO A 156 2.42 -16.64 2.69
CA PRO A 156 3.14 -15.40 3.00
C PRO A 156 4.39 -15.73 3.81
N LEU A 157 5.52 -15.24 3.36
CA LEU A 157 6.77 -15.24 4.09
C LEU A 157 7.00 -13.85 4.66
N GLY A 158 7.04 -13.75 5.96
CA GLY A 158 7.08 -12.50 6.68
C GLY A 158 5.82 -12.27 7.53
N PRO A 159 5.48 -11.02 7.91
CA PRO A 159 6.20 -9.79 7.53
C PRO A 159 7.61 -9.71 8.14
N PHE A 160 8.57 -9.29 7.32
CA PHE A 160 9.91 -8.97 7.76
C PHE A 160 9.97 -7.49 8.10
N THR A 161 10.40 -7.15 9.31
CA THR A 161 10.63 -5.76 9.69
C THR A 161 11.92 -5.25 9.08
N VAL A 162 11.81 -4.18 8.31
CA VAL A 162 12.92 -3.49 7.65
C VAL A 162 13.07 -2.12 8.29
N THR A 163 14.28 -1.85 8.74
CA THR A 163 14.68 -0.55 9.33
C THR A 163 15.62 0.17 8.38
N LYS A 164 15.91 1.44 8.66
CA LYS A 164 16.86 2.25 7.90
C LYS A 164 18.26 1.62 7.81
N THR A 165 18.61 0.74 8.74
CA THR A 165 19.92 0.06 8.83
C THR A 165 19.89 -1.38 8.31
N THR A 166 18.75 -1.84 7.77
CA THR A 166 18.64 -3.19 7.24
C THR A 166 19.24 -3.26 5.85
N ASP A 167 20.41 -3.87 5.71
CA ASP A 167 21.11 -4.03 4.44
C ASP A 167 20.45 -5.10 3.57
N LYS A 168 20.03 -6.21 4.17
CA LYS A 168 19.43 -7.36 3.48
C LYS A 168 18.58 -8.18 4.43
N VAL A 169 17.65 -8.92 3.86
CA VAL A 169 16.85 -9.92 4.56
C VAL A 169 17.02 -11.27 3.85
N ASP A 170 17.54 -12.25 4.57
CA ASP A 170 17.69 -13.60 4.04
C ASP A 170 16.34 -14.34 4.14
N THR A 171 15.96 -15.01 3.04
CA THR A 171 14.70 -15.74 2.91
C THR A 171 14.93 -17.13 2.34
N ARG A 172 13.88 -17.95 2.33
CA ARG A 172 13.86 -19.26 1.67
C ARG A 172 12.53 -19.46 0.96
N ALA A 173 12.21 -18.53 0.08
CA ALA A 173 10.99 -18.61 -0.71
C ALA A 173 11.24 -19.50 -1.94
N ARG A 174 10.32 -20.42 -2.23
CA ARG A 174 10.35 -21.26 -3.42
C ARG A 174 8.96 -21.36 -4.04
N GLY A 175 8.81 -20.93 -5.26
CA GLY A 175 7.58 -21.00 -6.03
C GLY A 175 7.80 -20.67 -7.49
N ARG A 176 6.73 -20.69 -8.27
CA ARG A 176 6.78 -20.28 -9.68
C ARG A 176 6.59 -18.78 -9.83
N LEU A 177 5.74 -18.23 -9.00
CA LEU A 177 5.37 -16.83 -8.99
C LEU A 177 5.71 -16.22 -7.64
N VAL A 178 6.15 -14.97 -7.65
CA VAL A 178 6.43 -14.20 -6.43
C VAL A 178 5.83 -12.81 -6.58
N SER A 179 5.14 -12.34 -5.54
CA SER A 179 4.79 -10.95 -5.38
C SER A 179 5.27 -10.43 -4.02
N VAL A 180 5.45 -9.13 -3.94
CA VAL A 180 6.00 -8.46 -2.77
C VAL A 180 5.01 -7.39 -2.31
N LYS A 181 4.72 -7.39 -1.01
CA LYS A 181 3.96 -6.34 -0.35
C LYS A 181 4.89 -5.59 0.60
N ILE A 182 4.86 -4.27 0.52
CA ILE A 182 5.52 -3.37 1.46
C ILE A 182 4.44 -2.56 2.14
N GLU A 183 4.48 -2.46 3.46
CA GLU A 183 3.46 -1.77 4.23
C GLU A 183 4.03 -1.14 5.50
N ASN A 184 3.30 -0.18 6.02
CA ASN A 184 3.46 0.36 7.38
C ASN A 184 2.09 0.42 8.05
N ASP A 185 2.09 0.32 9.38
CA ASP A 185 0.87 0.33 10.21
C ASP A 185 1.06 0.97 11.58
N SER A 186 2.23 1.58 11.83
CA SER A 186 2.54 2.19 13.11
C SER A 186 2.76 3.70 12.96
N THR A 187 2.55 4.42 14.05
CA THR A 187 2.72 5.88 14.07
C THR A 187 4.16 6.31 13.82
N GLY A 188 4.34 7.42 13.13
CA GLY A 188 5.66 7.96 12.79
C GLY A 188 6.40 7.18 11.70
N GLU A 189 5.75 6.25 11.03
CA GLU A 189 6.35 5.50 9.93
C GLU A 189 6.03 6.16 8.59
N THR A 190 7.07 6.44 7.83
CA THR A 190 6.96 6.92 6.46
C THR A 190 8.08 6.38 5.60
N TRP A 191 7.80 6.14 4.33
CA TRP A 191 8.80 5.63 3.41
C TRP A 191 8.56 6.09 1.97
N ARG A 192 9.65 6.25 1.26
CA ARG A 192 9.65 6.39 -0.20
C ARG A 192 10.40 5.18 -0.77
N TYR A 193 9.66 4.33 -1.41
CA TYR A 193 10.23 3.12 -2.01
C TYR A 193 11.08 3.47 -3.24
N GLY A 194 12.20 2.79 -3.37
CA GLY A 194 13.09 2.87 -4.52
C GLY A 194 12.96 1.66 -5.41
N THR A 195 13.84 0.69 -5.23
CA THR A 195 13.87 -0.53 -6.05
C THR A 195 14.07 -1.75 -5.16
N LEU A 196 13.25 -2.77 -5.33
CA LEU A 196 13.48 -4.06 -4.70
C LEU A 196 14.50 -4.86 -5.51
N ARG A 197 15.55 -5.28 -4.86
CA ARG A 197 16.52 -6.21 -5.44
C ARG A 197 16.32 -7.57 -4.81
N LEU A 198 16.12 -8.56 -5.66
CA LEU A 198 15.93 -9.95 -5.24
C LEU A 198 17.08 -10.80 -5.76
N ASP A 199 17.67 -11.58 -4.86
CA ASP A 199 18.56 -12.68 -5.23
C ASP A 199 17.69 -13.92 -5.47
N ALA A 200 17.32 -14.10 -6.74
CA ALA A 200 16.45 -15.17 -7.19
C ALA A 200 17.16 -16.04 -8.22
N GLN A 201 17.06 -17.33 -8.09
CA GLN A 201 17.69 -18.31 -8.96
C GLN A 201 16.67 -19.33 -9.47
N PRO A 202 16.80 -19.83 -10.72
CA PRO A 202 16.01 -20.96 -11.19
C PRO A 202 16.29 -22.20 -10.33
N ASP A 203 15.23 -22.88 -9.90
CA ASP A 203 15.29 -24.05 -9.03
C ASP A 203 14.50 -25.25 -9.60
N GLY A 204 14.78 -25.56 -10.85
CA GLY A 204 14.25 -26.72 -11.54
C GLY A 204 12.94 -26.47 -12.31
N ARG A 205 12.61 -27.45 -13.12
CA ARG A 205 11.36 -27.61 -13.86
C ARG A 205 10.53 -28.73 -13.24
N ARG A 206 9.24 -28.58 -13.27
CA ARG A 206 8.34 -29.71 -13.06
C ARG A 206 7.11 -29.59 -13.90
#